data_fed95ff4efc9b1fed5dea008c9ac7367
#
_entry.id   fed95ff4efc9b1fed5dea008c9ac7367
#
_cell.length_a   1.000
_cell.length_b   1.000
_cell.length_c   1.000
_cell.angle_alpha   90.00
_cell.angle_beta   90.00
_cell.angle_gamma   90.00
#
_symmetry.space_group_name_H-M   'P 1'
#
loop_
_entity.id
_entity.type
_entity.pdbx_description
1 polymer ?
#
loop_
_entity_poly.entity_id
_entity_poly.type
_entity_poly.pdbx_seq_one_letter_code
_entity_poly.pdbx_strand_id
1 'polypeptide(L)'
;MMKTKTNLFFSRSTWENLLYRKGFYVVLFSTLCIISCNKRDAYAIRPLKVEKGWGYIISINNKIVIRQSVIPAVAENKSFQTQKEALKTANLVVGKLRQDLPPTITKKDLILLEIAL
;
A
#
# COMPACT_ATOMS: atom_id res chain seq x y z
N MET A 1 40.40 52.84 18.11
CA MET A 1 39.21 52.42 18.91
C MET A 1 37.92 52.27 18.17
N MET A 2 37.69 52.91 17.04
CA MET A 2 36.47 52.74 16.25
C MET A 2 36.39 51.43 15.44
N LYS A 3 37.51 50.79 15.13
CA LYS A 3 37.57 49.53 14.36
C LYS A 3 37.06 48.30 15.11
N THR A 4 37.07 48.29 16.42
CA THR A 4 36.59 47.17 17.25
C THR A 4 35.07 47.13 17.36
N LYS A 5 34.37 48.25 17.26
CA LYS A 5 32.88 48.28 17.29
C LYS A 5 32.25 47.77 16.00
N THR A 6 32.87 47.96 14.86
CA THR A 6 32.39 47.45 13.57
C THR A 6 32.57 45.95 13.44
N ASN A 7 33.62 45.38 14.02
CA ASN A 7 33.80 43.90 13.98
C ASN A 7 32.81 43.15 14.86
N LEU A 8 32.39 43.71 15.99
CA LEU A 8 31.34 43.13 16.84
C LEU A 8 29.96 43.19 16.20
N PHE A 9 29.67 44.22 15.42
CA PHE A 9 28.41 44.36 14.70
C PHE A 9 28.30 43.38 13.52
N PHE A 10 29.40 43.11 12.83
CA PHE A 10 29.46 42.15 11.72
C PHE A 10 29.34 40.70 12.18
N SER A 11 29.82 40.37 13.36
CA SER A 11 29.74 39.06 13.96
C SER A 11 28.31 38.68 14.34
N ARG A 12 27.49 39.63 14.76
CA ARG A 12 26.10 39.37 15.16
C ARG A 12 25.19 38.99 13.99
N SER A 13 25.34 39.66 12.87
CA SER A 13 24.48 39.37 11.69
C SER A 13 24.81 38.04 11.04
N THR A 14 26.05 37.58 11.09
CA THR A 14 26.46 36.29 10.57
C THR A 14 25.97 35.13 11.43
N TRP A 15 25.88 35.30 12.73
CA TRP A 15 25.37 34.28 13.65
C TRP A 15 23.85 34.06 13.50
N GLU A 16 23.10 35.12 13.33
CA GLU A 16 21.66 35.05 13.12
C GLU A 16 21.31 34.31 11.82
N ASN A 17 22.02 34.62 10.75
CA ASN A 17 21.81 33.90 9.47
C ASN A 17 22.19 32.41 9.54
N LEU A 18 23.20 32.07 10.34
CA LEU A 18 23.63 30.68 10.51
C LEU A 18 22.61 29.88 11.33
N LEU A 19 22.00 30.49 12.35
CA LEU A 19 20.95 29.87 13.16
C LEU A 19 19.66 29.67 12.35
N TYR A 20 19.27 30.63 11.52
CA TYR A 20 18.12 30.51 10.63
C TYR A 20 18.30 29.38 9.60
N ARG A 21 19.47 29.26 9.01
CA ARG A 21 19.79 28.20 8.06
C ARG A 21 19.76 26.82 8.70
N LYS A 22 20.33 26.66 9.89
CA LYS A 22 20.29 25.38 10.63
C LYS A 22 18.89 25.04 11.09
N GLY A 23 18.10 26.00 11.57
CA GLY A 23 16.69 25.80 11.93
C GLY A 23 15.84 25.36 10.76
N PHE A 24 16.07 25.92 9.58
CA PHE A 24 15.35 25.55 8.36
C PHE A 24 15.61 24.10 7.96
N TYR A 25 16.85 23.63 8.03
CA TYR A 25 17.18 22.23 7.73
C TYR A 25 16.61 21.24 8.75
N VAL A 26 16.57 21.61 10.03
CA VAL A 26 15.97 20.76 11.08
C VAL A 26 14.46 20.62 10.87
N VAL A 27 13.76 21.70 10.54
CA VAL A 27 12.31 21.66 10.24
C VAL A 27 12.04 20.86 8.98
N LEU A 28 12.83 21.04 7.92
CA LEU A 28 12.70 20.29 6.67
C LEU A 28 12.94 18.80 6.88
N PHE A 29 13.95 18.42 7.65
CA PHE A 29 14.27 17.02 7.96
C PHE A 29 13.21 16.38 8.86
N SER A 30 12.66 17.11 9.82
CA SER A 30 11.55 16.64 10.67
C SER A 30 10.28 16.36 9.89
N THR A 31 9.96 17.18 8.88
CA THR A 31 8.79 16.99 8.03
C THR A 31 8.92 15.75 7.14
N LEU A 32 10.14 15.41 6.71
CA LEU A 32 10.40 14.24 5.88
C LEU A 32 10.18 12.92 6.63
N CYS A 33 10.44 12.89 7.94
CA CYS A 33 10.27 11.70 8.77
C CYS A 33 8.81 11.29 8.98
N ILE A 34 7.87 12.22 8.86
CA ILE A 34 6.43 11.94 9.07
C ILE A 34 5.83 11.17 7.89
N ILE A 35 6.39 11.29 6.69
CA ILE A 35 5.87 10.65 5.47
C ILE A 35 6.28 9.17 5.39
N SER A 36 7.27 8.73 6.17
CA SER A 36 7.88 7.40 6.08
C SER A 36 7.12 6.28 6.81
N CYS A 37 6.03 6.54 7.52
CA CYS A 37 5.32 5.55 8.33
C CYS A 37 4.05 4.96 7.69
N ASN A 38 3.97 4.85 6.36
CA ASN A 38 2.90 4.12 5.71
C ASN A 38 3.34 2.66 5.49
N LYS A 39 3.27 1.84 6.54
CA LYS A 39 3.32 0.37 6.39
C LYS A 39 2.06 -0.07 5.66
N ARG A 40 2.10 -0.05 4.34
CA ARG A 40 1.10 -0.74 3.55
C ARG A 40 1.35 -2.23 3.71
N ASP A 41 0.36 -2.95 4.22
CA ASP A 41 0.42 -4.40 4.24
C ASP A 41 0.76 -4.89 2.83
N ALA A 42 1.83 -5.67 2.74
CA ALA A 42 2.31 -6.19 1.46
C ALA A 42 1.45 -7.39 1.07
N TYR A 43 0.31 -7.13 0.40
CA TYR A 43 -0.52 -8.18 -0.17
C TYR A 43 0.17 -8.77 -1.40
N ALA A 44 0.30 -10.08 -1.44
CA ALA A 44 0.75 -10.83 -2.60
C ALA A 44 -0.37 -11.75 -3.09
N ILE A 45 -0.62 -11.72 -4.40
CA ILE A 45 -1.62 -12.55 -5.06
C ILE A 45 -0.89 -13.56 -5.94
N ARG A 46 -1.27 -14.84 -5.82
CA ARG A 46 -0.73 -15.91 -6.66
C ARG A 46 -1.88 -16.72 -7.27
N PRO A 47 -1.80 -17.11 -8.54
CA PRO A 47 -2.74 -18.05 -9.12
C PRO A 47 -2.52 -19.44 -8.52
N LEU A 48 -3.61 -20.17 -8.32
CA LEU A 48 -3.61 -21.55 -7.87
C LEU A 48 -4.20 -22.42 -8.99
N LYS A 49 -3.41 -23.33 -9.55
CA LYS A 49 -3.95 -24.31 -10.47
C LYS A 49 -4.63 -25.45 -9.71
N VAL A 50 -5.86 -25.77 -10.09
CA VAL A 50 -6.63 -26.85 -9.54
C VAL A 50 -7.01 -27.82 -10.66
N GLU A 51 -7.53 -29.03 -10.33
CA GLU A 51 -7.80 -30.08 -11.31
C GLU A 51 -8.72 -29.65 -12.46
N LYS A 52 -9.71 -28.81 -12.18
CA LYS A 52 -10.74 -28.40 -13.15
C LYS A 52 -10.70 -26.91 -13.50
N GLY A 53 -9.57 -26.22 -13.24
CA GLY A 53 -9.47 -24.80 -13.54
C GLY A 53 -8.45 -24.06 -12.70
N TRP A 54 -8.83 -22.89 -12.22
CA TRP A 54 -7.95 -21.98 -11.51
C TRP A 54 -8.59 -21.47 -10.22
N GLY A 55 -7.77 -21.15 -9.26
CA GLY A 55 -8.11 -20.46 -8.03
C GLY A 55 -7.08 -19.37 -7.75
N TYR A 56 -7.09 -18.83 -6.53
CA TYR A 56 -6.13 -17.82 -6.10
C TYR A 56 -5.72 -18.00 -4.65
N ILE A 57 -4.54 -17.47 -4.33
CA ILE A 57 -3.99 -17.39 -2.99
C ILE A 57 -3.64 -15.94 -2.71
N ILE A 58 -4.07 -15.42 -1.56
CA ILE A 58 -3.70 -14.10 -1.06
C ILE A 58 -2.87 -14.29 0.19
N SER A 59 -1.69 -13.66 0.23
CA SER A 59 -0.80 -13.65 1.39
C SER A 59 -0.48 -12.23 1.82
N ILE A 60 -0.23 -12.06 3.11
CA ILE A 60 0.25 -10.82 3.73
C ILE A 60 1.58 -11.16 4.41
N ASN A 61 2.64 -10.41 4.08
CA ASN A 61 3.96 -10.61 4.68
C ASN A 61 4.42 -12.08 4.63
N ASN A 62 4.24 -12.74 3.49
CA ASN A 62 4.55 -14.17 3.26
C ASN A 62 3.66 -15.18 4.00
N LYS A 63 2.62 -14.73 4.71
CA LYS A 63 1.65 -15.60 5.37
C LYS A 63 0.37 -15.68 4.54
N ILE A 64 -0.05 -16.89 4.19
CA ILE A 64 -1.31 -17.14 3.46
C ILE A 64 -2.49 -16.80 4.39
N VAL A 65 -3.35 -15.87 3.93
CA VAL A 65 -4.55 -15.45 4.65
C VAL A 65 -5.83 -15.93 3.95
N ILE A 66 -5.82 -16.06 2.63
CA ILE A 66 -6.94 -16.57 1.84
C ILE A 66 -6.42 -17.55 0.81
N ARG A 67 -7.07 -18.71 0.72
CA ARG A 67 -6.88 -19.70 -0.34
C ARG A 67 -8.25 -20.08 -0.89
N GLN A 68 -8.48 -19.77 -2.15
CA GLN A 68 -9.77 -20.00 -2.82
C GLN A 68 -9.57 -20.84 -4.06
N SER A 69 -10.13 -22.06 -4.05
CA SER A 69 -10.04 -23.01 -5.16
C SER A 69 -11.29 -23.05 -6.04
N VAL A 70 -12.40 -22.47 -5.56
CA VAL A 70 -13.70 -22.46 -6.24
C VAL A 70 -14.20 -21.00 -6.34
N ILE A 71 -15.10 -20.76 -7.29
CA ILE A 71 -15.74 -19.45 -7.45
C ILE A 71 -16.68 -19.21 -6.25
N PRO A 72 -16.47 -18.13 -5.46
CA PRO A 72 -17.36 -17.81 -4.34
C PRO A 72 -18.75 -17.42 -4.86
N ALA A 73 -19.76 -17.58 -4.02
CA ALA A 73 -21.16 -17.24 -4.30
C ALA A 73 -21.82 -18.01 -5.47
N VAL A 74 -21.23 -19.10 -5.92
CA VAL A 74 -21.83 -20.02 -6.90
C VAL A 74 -22.17 -21.35 -6.18
N ALA A 75 -23.39 -21.83 -6.38
CA ALA A 75 -23.88 -23.01 -5.69
C ALA A 75 -23.15 -24.31 -6.10
N GLU A 76 -22.60 -24.35 -7.30
CA GLU A 76 -21.80 -25.45 -7.80
C GLU A 76 -20.32 -25.18 -7.48
N ASN A 77 -19.58 -26.19 -7.04
CA ASN A 77 -18.14 -26.10 -6.77
C ASN A 77 -17.34 -25.98 -8.07
N LYS A 78 -17.59 -24.90 -8.81
CA LYS A 78 -16.86 -24.56 -10.03
C LYS A 78 -15.59 -23.80 -9.70
N SER A 79 -14.50 -24.14 -10.39
CA SER A 79 -13.27 -23.36 -10.40
C SER A 79 -13.33 -22.30 -11.50
N PHE A 80 -12.49 -21.24 -11.38
CA PHE A 80 -12.36 -20.25 -12.45
C PHE A 80 -11.87 -20.91 -13.73
N GLN A 81 -12.40 -20.52 -14.87
CA GLN A 81 -12.01 -21.10 -16.15
C GLN A 81 -10.61 -20.68 -16.57
N THR A 82 -10.22 -19.45 -16.25
CA THR A 82 -8.92 -18.88 -16.61
C THR A 82 -8.18 -18.34 -15.39
N GLN A 83 -6.86 -18.33 -15.48
CA GLN A 83 -6.00 -17.69 -14.50
C GLN A 83 -6.34 -16.19 -14.35
N LYS A 84 -6.67 -15.53 -15.45
CA LYS A 84 -7.02 -14.11 -15.48
C LYS A 84 -8.27 -13.81 -14.64
N GLU A 85 -9.31 -14.65 -14.73
CA GLU A 85 -10.53 -14.51 -13.93
C GLU A 85 -10.26 -14.67 -12.43
N ALA A 86 -9.49 -15.70 -12.07
CA ALA A 86 -9.08 -15.92 -10.67
C ALA A 86 -8.32 -14.70 -10.11
N LEU A 87 -7.37 -14.15 -10.88
CA LEU A 87 -6.59 -12.97 -10.48
C LEU A 87 -7.43 -11.70 -10.40
N LYS A 88 -8.39 -11.48 -11.30
CA LYS A 88 -9.35 -10.36 -11.21
C LYS A 88 -10.13 -10.39 -9.91
N THR A 89 -10.66 -11.55 -9.55
CA THR A 89 -11.40 -11.73 -8.29
C THR A 89 -10.49 -11.51 -7.08
N ALA A 90 -9.30 -12.05 -7.09
CA ALA A 90 -8.31 -11.85 -6.02
C ALA A 90 -7.96 -10.37 -5.83
N ASN A 91 -7.79 -9.62 -6.91
CA ASN A 91 -7.53 -8.16 -6.85
C ASN A 91 -8.70 -7.39 -6.22
N LEU A 92 -9.94 -7.77 -6.51
CA LEU A 92 -11.10 -7.17 -5.86
C LEU A 92 -11.12 -7.47 -4.35
N VAL A 93 -10.80 -8.68 -3.94
CA VAL A 93 -10.70 -9.07 -2.53
C VAL A 93 -9.62 -8.25 -1.81
N VAL A 94 -8.45 -8.14 -2.39
CA VAL A 94 -7.36 -7.31 -1.83
C VAL A 94 -7.77 -5.83 -1.75
N GLY A 95 -8.46 -5.32 -2.75
CA GLY A 95 -9.01 -3.96 -2.73
C GLY A 95 -9.95 -3.72 -1.56
N LYS A 96 -10.84 -4.68 -1.27
CA LYS A 96 -11.72 -4.63 -0.10
C LYS A 96 -10.95 -4.70 1.22
N LEU A 97 -9.96 -5.60 1.33
CA LEU A 97 -9.12 -5.73 2.52
C LEU A 97 -8.33 -4.44 2.83
N ARG A 98 -7.84 -3.76 1.81
CA ARG A 98 -7.13 -2.47 1.97
C ARG A 98 -8.03 -1.32 2.45
N GLN A 99 -9.33 -1.46 2.27
CA GLN A 99 -10.35 -0.50 2.71
C GLN A 99 -11.01 -0.93 4.03
N ASP A 100 -10.49 -1.94 4.70
CA ASP A 100 -11.06 -2.55 5.92
C ASP A 100 -12.50 -3.04 5.70
N LEU A 101 -12.84 -3.42 4.46
CA LEU A 101 -14.12 -4.01 4.10
C LEU A 101 -14.06 -5.54 4.18
N PRO A 102 -15.20 -6.21 4.45
CA PRO A 102 -15.26 -7.67 4.43
C PRO A 102 -14.84 -8.23 3.06
N PRO A 103 -13.98 -9.25 3.01
CA PRO A 103 -13.51 -9.85 1.74
C PRO A 103 -14.55 -10.71 1.05
N THR A 104 -15.82 -10.49 1.30
CA THR A 104 -16.94 -11.25 0.73
C THR A 104 -17.13 -10.87 -0.73
N ILE A 105 -17.25 -11.88 -1.60
CA ILE A 105 -17.56 -11.72 -3.02
C ILE A 105 -19.02 -12.12 -3.23
N THR A 106 -19.77 -11.23 -3.85
CA THR A 106 -21.18 -11.46 -4.22
C THR A 106 -21.29 -11.88 -5.68
N LYS A 107 -22.42 -12.49 -6.05
CA LYS A 107 -22.72 -12.83 -7.45
C LYS A 107 -22.68 -11.60 -8.35
N LYS A 108 -23.13 -10.44 -7.83
CA LYS A 108 -23.07 -9.14 -8.54
C LYS A 108 -21.63 -8.72 -8.84
N ASP A 109 -20.71 -8.92 -7.90
CA ASP A 109 -19.30 -8.61 -8.11
C ASP A 109 -18.70 -9.45 -9.24
N LEU A 110 -19.04 -10.74 -9.29
CA LEU A 110 -18.58 -11.66 -10.33
C LEU A 110 -19.10 -11.27 -11.72
N ILE A 111 -20.37 -10.85 -11.81
CA ILE A 111 -20.94 -10.35 -13.06
C ILE A 111 -20.24 -9.07 -13.53
N LEU A 112 -19.96 -8.13 -12.62
CA LEU A 112 -19.23 -6.90 -12.93
C LEU A 112 -17.80 -7.16 -13.40
N LEU A 113 -17.17 -8.23 -12.91
CA LEU A 113 -15.84 -8.66 -13.33
C LEU A 113 -15.86 -9.49 -14.63
N GLU A 114 -17.03 -9.75 -15.19
CA GLU A 114 -17.21 -10.60 -16.39
C GLU A 114 -16.65 -12.02 -16.18
N ILE A 115 -16.87 -12.60 -15.00
CA ILE A 115 -16.48 -13.97 -14.68
C ILE A 115 -17.51 -14.93 -15.24
N ALA A 116 -17.05 -15.96 -15.95
CA ALA A 116 -17.90 -17.04 -16.42
C ALA A 116 -18.45 -17.87 -15.25
N LEU A 117 -19.74 -17.90 -15.06
CA LEU A 117 -20.46 -18.60 -13.98
C LEU A 117 -20.95 -19.96 -14.41
#